data_8a92fdba824ee835c67128ba9564d4e9
#
_entry.id   8a92fdba824ee835c67128ba9564d4e9
#
_cell.length_a   1.000
_cell.length_b   1.000
_cell.length_c   1.000
_cell.angle_alpha   90.00
_cell.angle_beta   90.00
_cell.angle_gamma   90.00
#
_symmetry.space_group_name_H-M   'P 1'
#
loop_
_entity.id
_entity.type
_entity.pdbx_description
1 polymer ?
#
loop_
_entity_poly.entity_id
_entity_poly.type
_entity_poly.pdbx_seq_one_letter_code
_entity_poly.pdbx_strand_id
1 'polypeptide(L)'
;MNPYNYFDRIVCINLDIRKDKRNYISDLFKRLNIPFEFYIAKKSKNGGAYGCFESHINVITKAYQDGLNNILIFEDDVVPTSYYNHQELNKCIEFMKTNNDWHLFYLGYCAPMLYQKKW
;
A
#
# COMPACT_ATOMS: atom_id res chain seq x y z
N MET A 1 -4.48 -17.68 -10.82
CA MET A 1 -3.86 -17.44 -9.50
C MET A 1 -3.98 -15.97 -9.15
N ASN A 2 -4.28 -15.66 -7.91
CA ASN A 2 -4.39 -14.28 -7.45
C ASN A 2 -2.99 -13.64 -7.38
N PRO A 3 -2.71 -12.58 -8.17
CA PRO A 3 -1.39 -11.96 -8.18
C PRO A 3 -0.97 -11.37 -6.84
N TYR A 4 -1.91 -11.01 -5.97
CA TYR A 4 -1.59 -10.50 -4.64
C TYR A 4 -0.91 -11.52 -3.74
N ASN A 5 -0.95 -12.80 -4.09
CA ASN A 5 -0.25 -13.86 -3.35
C ASN A 5 1.28 -13.74 -3.43
N TYR A 6 1.81 -12.93 -4.33
CA TYR A 6 3.24 -12.62 -4.37
C TYR A 6 3.72 -11.93 -3.10
N PHE A 7 2.88 -11.13 -2.47
CA PHE A 7 3.25 -10.35 -1.31
C PHE A 7 3.12 -11.17 -0.03
N ASP A 8 4.14 -11.12 0.82
CA ASP A 8 4.14 -11.85 2.10
C ASP A 8 3.12 -11.28 3.07
N ARG A 9 2.85 -9.98 2.96
CA ARG A 9 1.84 -9.31 3.78
C ARG A 9 1.30 -8.12 2.99
N ILE A 10 -0.01 -7.89 3.12
CA ILE A 10 -0.68 -6.74 2.53
C ILE A 10 -1.38 -5.99 3.66
N VAL A 11 -1.06 -4.70 3.82
CA VAL A 11 -1.56 -3.88 4.92
C VAL A 11 -2.19 -2.62 4.36
N CYS A 12 -3.34 -2.25 4.90
CA CYS A 12 -3.94 -0.94 4.63
C CYS A 12 -3.90 -0.10 5.91
N ILE A 13 -3.26 1.05 5.83
CA ILE A 13 -3.19 2.01 6.95
C ILE A 13 -4.48 2.80 7.01
N ASN A 14 -5.13 2.80 8.17
CA ASN A 14 -6.40 3.48 8.40
C ASN A 14 -6.39 4.14 9.78
N LEU A 15 -6.84 5.39 9.87
CA LEU A 15 -7.03 6.05 11.16
C LEU A 15 -8.22 5.46 11.90
N ASP A 16 -8.09 5.29 13.20
CA ASP A 16 -9.12 4.68 14.04
C ASP A 16 -10.46 5.43 13.97
N ILE A 17 -10.41 6.76 13.83
CA ILE A 17 -11.60 7.62 13.74
C ILE A 17 -12.25 7.60 12.33
N ARG A 18 -11.58 7.06 11.32
CA ARG A 18 -12.08 7.07 9.95
C ARG A 18 -12.76 5.74 9.60
N LYS A 19 -13.86 5.47 10.27
CA LYS A 19 -14.69 4.28 10.01
C LYS A 19 -15.29 4.27 8.61
N ASP A 20 -15.56 5.45 8.06
CA ASP A 20 -16.05 5.61 6.68
C ASP A 20 -15.05 5.06 5.66
N LYS A 21 -13.79 5.40 5.80
CA LYS A 21 -12.72 4.89 4.92
C LYS A 21 -12.47 3.41 5.14
N ARG A 22 -12.56 2.94 6.37
CA ARG A 22 -12.43 1.51 6.68
C ARG A 22 -13.49 0.70 5.96
N ASN A 23 -14.74 1.15 5.98
CA ASN A 23 -15.83 0.48 5.28
C ASN A 23 -15.63 0.53 3.77
N TYR A 24 -15.18 1.67 3.24
CA TYR A 24 -14.88 1.82 1.82
C TYR A 24 -13.82 0.80 1.37
N ILE A 25 -12.72 0.69 2.10
CA ILE A 25 -11.62 -0.24 1.77
C ILE A 25 -12.09 -1.69 1.90
N SER A 26 -12.83 -2.02 2.95
CA SER A 26 -13.35 -3.38 3.13
C SER A 26 -14.19 -3.83 1.95
N ASP A 27 -15.07 -2.96 1.45
CA ASP A 27 -15.91 -3.25 0.29
C ASP A 27 -15.08 -3.32 -0.99
N LEU A 28 -14.18 -2.37 -1.19
CA LEU A 28 -13.35 -2.31 -2.39
C LEU A 28 -12.44 -3.54 -2.51
N PHE A 29 -11.73 -3.87 -1.45
CA PHE A 29 -10.75 -4.97 -1.47
C PHE A 29 -11.45 -6.33 -1.56
N LYS A 30 -12.65 -6.45 -1.00
CA LYS A 30 -13.47 -7.64 -1.19
C LYS A 30 -13.85 -7.82 -2.66
N ARG A 31 -14.31 -6.76 -3.32
CA ARG A 31 -14.66 -6.79 -4.74
C ARG A 31 -13.46 -7.10 -5.63
N LEU A 32 -12.30 -6.58 -5.28
CA LEU A 32 -11.07 -6.76 -6.05
C LEU A 32 -10.30 -8.04 -5.66
N ASN A 33 -10.81 -8.78 -4.69
CA ASN A 33 -10.20 -10.01 -4.19
C ASN A 33 -8.76 -9.78 -3.70
N ILE A 34 -8.56 -8.71 -2.93
CA ILE A 34 -7.27 -8.38 -2.32
C ILE A 34 -7.27 -8.90 -0.88
N PRO A 35 -6.45 -9.89 -0.55
CA PRO A 35 -6.28 -10.30 0.84
C PRO A 35 -5.45 -9.26 1.59
N PHE A 36 -5.93 -8.80 2.74
CA PHE A 36 -5.24 -7.72 3.45
C PHE A 36 -5.61 -7.72 4.93
N GLU A 37 -4.85 -6.96 5.71
CA GLU A 37 -5.17 -6.60 7.08
C GLU A 37 -5.05 -5.09 7.27
N PHE A 38 -5.80 -4.54 8.21
CA PHE A 38 -5.67 -3.13 8.58
C PHE A 38 -4.54 -2.94 9.58
N TYR A 39 -3.81 -1.84 9.42
CA TYR A 39 -3.05 -1.22 10.48
C TYR A 39 -3.86 0.00 10.96
N ILE A 40 -4.40 -0.08 12.17
CA ILE A 40 -5.23 0.98 12.75
C ILE A 40 -4.33 1.98 13.46
N ALA A 41 -4.22 3.16 12.89
CA ALA A 41 -3.38 4.23 13.41
C ALA A 41 -4.19 5.22 14.23
N LYS A 42 -3.56 5.83 15.21
CA LYS A 42 -4.14 6.95 15.95
C LYS A 42 -3.60 8.26 15.39
N LYS A 43 -4.42 9.29 15.45
CA LYS A 43 -4.01 10.62 14.99
C LYS A 43 -2.78 11.08 15.77
N SER A 44 -1.74 11.49 15.04
CA SER A 44 -0.50 11.95 15.66
C SER A 44 -0.66 13.37 16.22
N LYS A 45 -0.03 13.62 17.37
CA LYS A 45 0.06 14.96 17.95
C LYS A 45 0.93 15.88 17.10
N ASN A 46 1.79 15.33 16.25
CA ASN A 46 2.74 16.06 15.42
C ASN A 46 2.24 16.33 14.00
N GLY A 47 0.93 16.08 13.73
CA GLY A 47 0.29 16.34 12.46
C GLY A 47 0.12 15.10 11.59
N GLY A 48 -0.68 15.26 10.52
CA GLY A 48 -1.05 14.15 9.65
C GLY A 48 0.12 13.56 8.88
N ALA A 49 1.00 14.39 8.35
CA ALA A 49 2.17 13.92 7.60
C ALA A 49 3.11 13.09 8.48
N TYR A 50 3.33 13.53 9.71
CA TYR A 50 4.16 12.79 10.65
C TYR A 50 3.50 11.47 11.04
N GLY A 51 2.20 11.47 11.29
CA GLY A 51 1.46 10.25 11.62
C GLY A 51 1.49 9.23 10.50
N CYS A 52 1.38 9.67 9.26
CA CYS A 52 1.50 8.83 8.08
C CYS A 52 2.90 8.19 8.01
N PHE A 53 3.94 8.99 8.16
CA PHE A 53 5.32 8.52 8.20
C PHE A 53 5.52 7.47 9.30
N GLU A 54 5.07 7.77 10.51
CA GLU A 54 5.20 6.89 11.66
C GLU A 54 4.48 5.55 11.43
N SER A 55 3.29 5.58 10.85
CA SER A 55 2.54 4.37 10.51
C SER A 55 3.27 3.50 9.51
N HIS A 56 3.82 4.09 8.45
CA HIS A 56 4.62 3.36 7.46
C HIS A 56 5.85 2.72 8.11
N ILE A 57 6.57 3.46 8.95
CA ILE A 57 7.74 2.93 9.65
C ILE A 57 7.35 1.75 10.57
N ASN A 58 6.24 1.87 11.28
CA ASN A 58 5.78 0.81 12.17
C ASN A 58 5.42 -0.47 11.39
N VAL A 59 4.73 -0.32 10.26
CA VAL A 59 4.35 -1.46 9.40
C VAL A 59 5.60 -2.14 8.82
N ILE A 60 6.54 -1.35 8.31
CA ILE A 60 7.78 -1.87 7.73
C ILE A 60 8.64 -2.56 8.79
N THR A 61 8.78 -1.94 9.95
CA THR A 61 9.57 -2.48 11.06
C THR A 61 9.02 -3.83 11.52
N LYS A 62 7.70 -3.91 11.65
CA LYS A 62 7.04 -5.16 12.05
C LYS A 62 7.27 -6.25 11.02
N ALA A 63 7.16 -5.94 9.74
CA ALA A 63 7.42 -6.90 8.67
C ALA A 63 8.87 -7.40 8.71
N TYR A 64 9.81 -6.51 8.94
CA TYR A 64 11.23 -6.87 9.09
C TYR A 64 11.44 -7.80 10.28
N GLN A 65 10.85 -7.49 11.44
CA GLN A 65 10.95 -8.31 12.64
C GLN A 65 10.33 -9.70 12.44
N ASP A 66 9.28 -9.78 11.63
CA ASP A 66 8.59 -11.04 11.32
C ASP A 66 9.33 -11.86 10.24
N GLY A 67 10.44 -11.36 9.71
CA GLY A 67 11.25 -12.08 8.73
C GLY A 67 10.66 -12.12 7.32
N LEU A 68 9.77 -11.19 6.98
CA LEU A 68 9.15 -11.16 5.66
C LEU A 68 10.10 -10.59 4.60
N ASN A 69 9.97 -11.05 3.36
CA ASN A 69 10.79 -10.60 2.25
C ASN A 69 10.22 -9.36 1.57
N ASN A 70 8.91 -9.24 1.52
CA ASN A 70 8.25 -8.11 0.91
C ASN A 70 6.90 -7.84 1.57
N ILE A 71 6.43 -6.61 1.43
CA ILE A 71 5.09 -6.23 1.87
C ILE A 71 4.51 -5.24 0.88
N LEU A 72 3.19 -5.20 0.81
CA LEU A 72 2.45 -4.19 0.06
C LEU A 72 1.68 -3.33 1.04
N ILE A 73 1.85 -2.02 0.95
CA ILE A 73 1.17 -1.07 1.84
C ILE A 73 0.23 -0.21 1.01
N PHE A 74 -1.03 -0.16 1.45
CA PHE A 74 -2.03 0.77 0.93
C PHE A 74 -2.36 1.81 2.00
N GLU A 75 -2.76 2.98 1.54
CA GLU A 75 -3.45 3.96 2.38
C GLU A 75 -4.96 3.89 2.09
N ASP A 76 -5.77 4.32 3.04
CA ASP A 76 -7.22 4.13 2.99
C ASP A 76 -7.96 5.07 2.02
N ASP A 77 -7.23 5.90 1.29
CA ASP A 77 -7.74 6.76 0.22
C ASP A 77 -7.39 6.25 -1.19
N VAL A 78 -6.92 5.02 -1.28
CA VAL A 78 -6.58 4.43 -2.58
C VAL A 78 -7.82 4.27 -3.45
N VAL A 79 -7.69 4.65 -4.73
CA VAL A 79 -8.75 4.49 -5.73
C VAL A 79 -8.13 3.81 -6.95
N PRO A 80 -8.68 2.66 -7.39
CA PRO A 80 -8.19 2.01 -8.61
C PRO A 80 -8.45 2.91 -9.82
N THR A 81 -7.47 2.99 -10.69
CA THR A 81 -7.64 3.70 -11.97
C THR A 81 -8.37 2.81 -12.97
N SER A 82 -8.83 3.42 -14.08
CA SER A 82 -9.43 2.66 -15.18
C SER A 82 -8.46 1.67 -15.84
N TYR A 83 -7.16 1.85 -15.64
CA TYR A 83 -6.13 0.96 -16.18
C TYR A 83 -5.83 -0.23 -15.27
N TYR A 84 -6.38 -0.26 -14.06
CA TYR A 84 -6.12 -1.33 -13.12
C TYR A 84 -6.71 -2.64 -13.63
N ASN A 85 -5.89 -3.67 -13.72
CA ASN A 85 -6.30 -5.05 -13.90
C ASN A 85 -5.18 -6.00 -13.46
N HIS A 86 -5.50 -7.28 -13.35
CA HIS A 86 -4.53 -8.28 -12.90
C HIS A 86 -3.34 -8.44 -13.85
N GLN A 87 -3.52 -8.20 -15.15
CA GLN A 87 -2.42 -8.29 -16.11
C GLN A 87 -1.38 -7.20 -15.88
N GLU A 88 -1.83 -5.98 -15.63
CA GLU A 88 -0.92 -4.87 -15.34
C GLU A 88 -0.19 -5.09 -14.00
N LEU A 89 -0.90 -5.59 -12.99
CA LEU A 89 -0.27 -5.92 -11.73
C LEU A 89 0.78 -7.04 -11.91
N ASN A 90 0.47 -8.06 -12.70
CA ASN A 90 1.41 -9.13 -12.99
C ASN A 90 2.69 -8.63 -13.68
N LYS A 91 2.59 -7.65 -14.57
CA LYS A 91 3.77 -7.02 -15.18
C LYS A 91 4.66 -6.38 -14.13
N CYS A 92 4.07 -5.67 -13.18
CA CYS A 92 4.82 -5.07 -12.06
C CYS A 92 5.50 -6.15 -11.21
N ILE A 93 4.80 -7.23 -10.92
CA ILE A 93 5.32 -8.33 -10.12
C ILE A 93 6.48 -9.02 -10.84
N GLU A 94 6.36 -9.27 -12.15
CA GLU A 94 7.45 -9.85 -12.94
C GLU A 94 8.68 -8.95 -12.93
N PHE A 95 8.49 -7.64 -13.03
CA PHE A 95 9.60 -6.69 -12.88
C PHE A 95 10.27 -6.81 -11.53
N MET A 96 9.49 -6.85 -10.45
CA MET A 96 10.01 -6.98 -9.09
C MET A 96 10.77 -8.29 -8.87
N LYS A 97 10.33 -9.38 -9.49
CA LYS A 97 10.98 -10.69 -9.39
C LYS A 97 12.32 -10.74 -10.13
N THR A 98 12.41 -10.05 -11.27
CA THR A 98 13.57 -10.14 -12.16
C THR A 98 14.63 -9.07 -11.89
N ASN A 99 14.31 -8.08 -11.06
CA ASN A 99 15.23 -7.00 -10.68
C ASN A 99 15.40 -7.01 -9.17
N ASN A 100 16.62 -7.28 -8.71
CA ASN A 100 16.89 -7.46 -7.28
C ASN A 100 17.44 -6.22 -6.58
N ASP A 101 17.56 -5.11 -7.29
CA ASP A 101 18.20 -3.89 -6.80
C ASP A 101 17.22 -2.80 -6.37
N TRP A 102 15.91 -3.12 -6.31
CA TRP A 102 14.90 -2.19 -5.80
C TRP A 102 14.70 -2.40 -4.30
N HIS A 103 14.41 -1.30 -3.59
CA HIS A 103 14.03 -1.32 -2.19
C HIS A 103 12.59 -0.87 -1.99
N LEU A 104 12.10 -0.02 -2.89
CA LEU A 104 10.77 0.54 -2.84
C LEU A 104 10.22 0.61 -4.26
N PHE A 105 8.99 0.13 -4.45
CA PHE A 105 8.31 0.15 -5.73
C PHE A 105 6.91 0.74 -5.53
N TYR A 106 6.59 1.79 -6.28
CA TYR A 106 5.29 2.43 -6.21
C TYR A 106 4.37 1.87 -7.29
N LEU A 107 3.25 1.28 -6.87
CA LEU A 107 2.18 0.88 -7.78
C LEU A 107 1.32 2.07 -8.19
N GLY A 108 1.27 3.09 -7.35
CA GLY A 108 0.56 4.33 -7.64
C GLY A 108 0.99 5.42 -6.67
N TYR A 109 0.84 6.67 -7.09
CA TYR A 109 1.20 7.81 -6.26
C TYR A 109 0.43 9.04 -6.69
N CYS A 110 0.33 10.01 -5.78
CA CYS A 110 -0.18 11.33 -6.09
C CYS A 110 1.00 12.24 -6.45
N ALA A 111 1.01 12.75 -7.68
CA ALA A 111 2.10 13.58 -8.17
C ALA A 111 1.67 15.05 -8.17
N PRO A 112 2.07 15.87 -7.19
CA PRO A 112 1.84 17.29 -7.24
C PRO A 112 2.65 17.95 -8.36
N MET A 113 2.34 19.21 -8.67
CA MET A 113 2.88 19.92 -9.82
C MET A 113 4.40 19.88 -9.94
N LEU A 114 5.11 19.86 -8.82
CA LEU A 114 6.58 19.86 -8.86
C LEU A 114 7.16 18.60 -9.52
N TYR A 115 6.40 17.51 -9.58
CA TYR A 115 6.83 16.27 -10.23
C TYR A 115 6.65 16.29 -11.74
N GLN A 116 6.04 17.32 -12.26
CA GLN A 116 5.95 17.50 -13.71
C GLN A 116 7.25 18.01 -14.30
N LYS A 117 8.21 18.36 -13.47
CA LYS A 117 9.54 18.69 -13.93
C LYS A 117 10.22 17.44 -14.49
N LYS A 118 11.01 17.63 -15.52
CA LYS A 118 11.78 16.54 -16.10
C LYS A 118 12.78 16.02 -15.07
N TRP A 119 12.85 14.76 -15.00
CA TRP A 119 13.81 14.05 -14.19
C TRP A 119 15.12 13.91 -14.96
#